data_9ab30b14260f24427e4d4acd54b437ac
#
_entry.id   9ab30b14260f24427e4d4acd54b437ac
#
_cell.length_a   1.000
_cell.length_b   1.000
_cell.length_c   1.000
_cell.angle_alpha   90.00
_cell.angle_beta   90.00
_cell.angle_gamma   90.00
#
_symmetry.space_group_name_H-M   'P 1'
#
loop_
_entity.id
_entity.type
_entity.pdbx_description
1 polymer ?
#
loop_
_entity_poly.entity_id
_entity_poly.type
_entity_poly.pdbx_seq_one_letter_code
_entity_poly.pdbx_strand_id
1 'polypeptide(L)' 'MVDLYVALIIAGRRTIDQVPERYRDAVIAELAALGLDENGNPINP' A
#
# COMPACT_ATOMS: atom_id res chain seq x y z
N MET A 1 0.10 4.16 -11.84
CA MET A 1 0.47 4.89 -10.60
C MET A 1 0.24 4.07 -9.34
N VAL A 2 -0.79 3.25 -9.32
CA VAL A 2 -1.06 2.42 -8.15
C VAL A 2 0.12 1.48 -7.86
N ASP A 3 0.64 0.83 -8.88
CA ASP A 3 1.77 -0.08 -8.71
C ASP A 3 2.99 0.60 -8.11
N LEU A 4 3.23 1.86 -8.51
CA LEU A 4 4.36 2.62 -7.98
C LEU A 4 4.18 2.88 -6.50
N TYR A 5 2.98 3.29 -6.09
CA TYR A 5 2.72 3.56 -4.69
C TYR A 5 2.80 2.30 -3.84
N VAL A 6 2.31 1.19 -4.36
CA VAL A 6 2.41 -0.09 -3.67
C VAL A 6 3.89 -0.43 -3.42
N ALA A 7 4.72 -0.29 -4.46
CA ALA A 7 6.14 -0.57 -4.34
C ALA A 7 6.82 0.35 -3.31
N LEU A 8 6.45 1.63 -3.30
CA LEU A 8 7.03 2.59 -2.37
C LEU A 8 6.66 2.27 -0.93
N ILE A 9 5.44 1.83 -0.70
CA ILE A 9 5.00 1.47 0.64
C ILE A 9 5.72 0.21 1.12
N ILE A 10 5.83 -0.79 0.26
CA ILE A 10 6.52 -2.03 0.61
C ILE A 10 7.99 -1.75 0.94
N ALA A 11 8.60 -0.82 0.20
CA ALA A 11 9.99 -0.45 0.43
C ALA A 11 10.18 0.47 1.64
N GLY A 12 9.08 0.91 2.27
CA GLY A 12 9.16 1.80 3.42
C GLY A 12 9.50 3.24 3.06
N ARG A 13 9.33 3.62 1.81
CA ARG A 13 9.70 4.97 1.35
C ARG A 13 8.53 5.94 1.36
N ARG A 14 7.31 5.44 1.46
CA ARG A 14 6.09 6.26 1.55
C ARG A 14 5.12 5.58 2.48
N THR A 15 4.22 6.37 3.04
CA THR A 15 3.13 5.86 3.85
C THR A 15 1.83 6.04 3.11
N ILE A 16 0.79 5.37 3.55
CA ILE A 16 -0.53 5.48 2.89
C ILE A 16 -1.04 6.93 2.91
N ASP A 17 -0.68 7.69 3.93
CA ASP A 17 -1.10 9.09 4.02
C ASP A 17 -0.49 9.94 2.91
N GLN A 18 0.63 9.51 2.35
CA GLN A 18 1.32 10.23 1.29
C GLN A 18 0.81 9.83 -0.10
N VAL A 19 -0.07 8.85 -0.17
CA VAL A 19 -0.72 8.46 -1.42
C VAL A 19 -1.90 9.39 -1.66
N PRO A 20 -2.05 9.95 -2.87
CA PRO A 20 -3.23 10.76 -3.17
C PRO A 20 -4.49 10.01 -2.85
N GLU A 21 -5.47 10.71 -2.29
CA GLU A 21 -6.70 10.08 -1.81
C GLU A 21 -7.38 9.24 -2.88
N ARG A 22 -7.36 9.71 -4.12
CA ARG A 22 -8.03 9.02 -5.24
C ARG A 22 -7.41 7.66 -5.55
N TYR A 23 -6.17 7.42 -5.13
CA TYR A 23 -5.50 6.14 -5.36
C TYR A 23 -5.45 5.28 -4.10
N ARG A 24 -5.79 5.85 -2.96
CA ARG A 24 -5.56 5.21 -1.67
C ARG A 24 -6.28 3.88 -1.53
N ASP A 25 -7.56 3.85 -1.90
CA ASP A 25 -8.35 2.62 -1.79
C ASP A 25 -7.78 1.53 -2.70
N ALA A 26 -7.36 1.90 -3.91
CA ALA A 26 -6.79 0.93 -4.85
C ALA A 26 -5.46 0.39 -4.34
N VAL A 27 -4.64 1.26 -3.73
CA VAL A 27 -3.36 0.84 -3.15
C VAL A 27 -3.60 -0.12 -1.99
N ILE A 28 -4.55 0.20 -1.12
CA ILE A 28 -4.88 -0.66 0.02
C ILE A 28 -5.37 -2.02 -0.47
N ALA A 29 -6.22 -2.03 -1.49
CA ALA A 29 -6.75 -3.27 -2.05
C ALA A 29 -5.63 -4.12 -2.66
N GLU A 30 -4.68 -3.47 -3.33
CA GLU A 30 -3.56 -4.17 -3.93
C GLU A 30 -2.66 -4.78 -2.86
N LEU A 31 -2.37 -4.01 -1.81
CA LEU A 31 -1.58 -4.51 -0.68
C LEU A 31 -2.27 -5.70 -0.03
N ALA A 32 -3.59 -5.61 0.15
CA ALA A 32 -4.35 -6.70 0.75
C ALA A 32 -4.26 -7.96 -0.10
N ALA A 33 -4.29 -7.82 -1.42
CA ALA A 33 -4.16 -8.96 -2.33
C ALA A 33 -2.80 -9.63 -2.18
N LEU A 34 -1.80 -8.89 -1.73
CA LEU A 34 -0.47 -9.42 -1.47
C LEU A 34 -0.31 -9.91 -0.02
N GLY A 35 -1.38 -9.85 0.77
CA GLY A 35 -1.33 -10.26 2.17
C GLY A 35 -0.70 -9.22 3.08
N LEU A 36 -0.75 -7.95 2.68
CA LEU A 36 -0.14 -6.87 3.43
C LEU A 36 -1.19 -5.87 3.90
N ASP A 37 -0.89 -5.21 5.02
CA ASP A 37 -1.74 -4.13 5.49
C ASP A 37 -1.35 -2.82 4.79
N GLU A 38 -2.02 -1.73 5.17
CA GLU A 38 -1.78 -0.44 4.50
C GLU A 38 -0.39 0.12 4.79
N ASN A 39 0.31 -0.43 5.75
CA ASN A 39 1.69 -0.04 6.07
C ASN A 39 2.71 -0.93 5.36
N GLY A 40 2.24 -1.89 4.58
CA GLY A 40 3.12 -2.80 3.86
C GLY A 40 3.63 -3.94 4.72
N ASN A 41 3.02 -4.17 5.89
CA ASN A 41 3.41 -5.27 6.77
C ASN A 41 2.49 -6.47 6.57
N PRO A 42 2.99 -7.68 6.75
CA PRO A 42 2.14 -8.87 6.60
C PRO A 42 0.93 -8.82 7.51
N ILE A 43 -0.23 -9.08 6.93
CA ILE A 43 -1.47 -9.24 7.70
C ILE A 43 -1.51 -10.69 8.07
N ASN A 44 -0.95 -11.01 9.20
CA ASN A 44 -0.81 -12.41 9.49
C ASN A 44 -1.10 -12.70 10.94
N PRO A 45 -2.05 -13.56 11.20
CA PRO A 45 -2.27 -14.03 12.55
C PRO A 45 -1.09 -14.85 13.03
#